data_f36010e46706d5dc53121b4eb303ef05
#
_entry.id   f36010e46706d5dc53121b4eb303ef05
#
_cell.length_a   1.000
_cell.length_b   1.000
_cell.length_c   1.000
_cell.angle_alpha   90.00
_cell.angle_beta   90.00
_cell.angle_gamma   90.00
#
_symmetry.space_group_name_H-M   'P 1'
#
loop_
_entity.id
_entity.type
_entity.pdbx_description
1 polymer ?
#
loop_
_entity_poly.entity_id
_entity_poly.type
_entity_poly.pdbx_seq_one_letter_code
_entity_poly.pdbx_strand_id
1 'polypeptide(L)'
;MRRKSAAMLLCAAVFLSGCGVVSMTPSANLKSTETEESGMKTETTENVIYLAGGCFWGMEQLMQSIPGVIDAESGYANGTCEEDADYRTVCKGGTGFRETVRVEYNPDEVSLDALLLAYFYVIDPTVENRQGNDIGTQYQTGVYYTSDAAKETVERIAAIEKGRSKKFFVEIGPLINFFPAEEYHQDYLEKNPDGYCHIPKAEMELFSKL
;
A
#
# COMPACT_ATOMS: atom_id res chain seq x y z
N MET A 1 26.10 37.09 32.43
CA MET A 1 25.39 38.14 33.19
C MET A 1 23.98 38.35 32.65
N ARG A 2 23.01 38.41 33.61
CA ARG A 2 21.54 38.69 33.53
C ARG A 2 20.69 37.59 32.86
N ARG A 3 20.05 36.71 33.56
CA ARG A 3 18.91 36.61 34.53
C ARG A 3 17.77 37.60 34.30
N LYS A 4 16.55 37.06 34.11
CA LYS A 4 15.24 37.33 34.78
C LYS A 4 14.12 36.85 33.86
N SER A 5 13.06 36.22 34.22
CA SER A 5 12.31 35.85 35.40
C SER A 5 10.86 35.64 34.95
N ALA A 6 10.27 34.63 35.44
CA ALA A 6 8.90 34.17 35.50
C ALA A 6 7.81 35.29 35.57
N ALA A 7 6.63 34.92 35.04
CA ALA A 7 5.36 35.36 35.59
C ALA A 7 4.29 34.26 35.42
N MET A 8 3.90 33.76 36.55
CA MET A 8 2.79 32.86 36.86
C MET A 8 1.56 33.74 37.06
N LEU A 9 0.45 33.43 36.43
CA LEU A 9 -0.84 34.01 36.84
C LEU A 9 -1.88 32.90 36.97
N LEU A 10 -2.26 32.73 38.23
CA LEU A 10 -3.33 31.90 38.77
C LEU A 10 -4.58 32.76 38.77
N CYS A 11 -5.74 32.29 38.33
CA CYS A 11 -7.02 32.84 38.74
C CYS A 11 -8.09 31.75 38.87
N ALA A 12 -8.75 31.86 39.99
CA ALA A 12 -9.56 30.90 40.71
C ALA A 12 -11.01 30.79 40.22
N ALA A 13 -11.62 29.76 40.72
CA ALA A 13 -12.98 29.25 40.61
C ALA A 13 -14.06 30.25 41.05
N VAL A 14 -15.28 30.11 40.48
CA VAL A 14 -16.52 30.42 41.16
C VAL A 14 -17.55 29.32 40.92
N PHE A 15 -18.02 28.71 42.01
CA PHE A 15 -19.20 27.87 42.14
C PHE A 15 -20.47 28.69 42.11
N LEU A 16 -21.51 28.18 41.47
CA LEU A 16 -22.89 28.46 41.89
C LEU A 16 -23.80 27.29 41.63
N SER A 17 -24.37 26.78 42.70
CA SER A 17 -25.42 25.81 42.84
C SER A 17 -26.77 26.34 42.36
N GLY A 18 -27.60 25.46 41.79
CA GLY A 18 -29.00 25.75 41.55
C GLY A 18 -29.79 24.43 41.48
N CYS A 19 -30.49 24.13 42.59
CA CYS A 19 -31.35 23.00 42.81
C CYS A 19 -32.73 23.23 42.16
N GLY A 20 -33.33 22.22 41.54
CA GLY A 20 -34.70 22.28 41.08
C GLY A 20 -35.25 20.89 40.74
N VAL A 21 -35.97 20.30 41.72
CA VAL A 21 -36.71 19.04 41.67
C VAL A 21 -38.13 19.30 41.17
N VAL A 22 -38.67 18.51 40.20
CA VAL A 22 -40.10 18.08 40.13
C VAL A 22 -40.21 16.92 39.11
N SER A 23 -40.52 15.84 39.48
CA SER A 23 -41.50 14.77 39.52
C SER A 23 -42.47 14.59 38.34
N MET A 24 -42.64 13.30 38.04
CA MET A 24 -43.81 12.55 37.51
C MET A 24 -43.86 12.21 36.02
N THR A 25 -43.77 10.87 35.82
CA THR A 25 -44.17 10.01 34.68
C THR A 25 -45.69 10.12 34.37
N PRO A 26 -46.21 9.65 33.18
CA PRO A 26 -46.09 8.25 32.75
C PRO A 26 -46.02 7.99 31.22
N SER A 27 -45.46 6.85 30.91
CA SER A 27 -45.82 5.86 29.88
C SER A 27 -46.38 6.31 28.53
N ALA A 28 -45.64 6.09 27.47
CA ALA A 28 -46.18 5.69 26.15
C ALA A 28 -45.11 4.94 25.35
N ASN A 29 -45.40 3.69 25.14
CA ASN A 29 -45.14 2.79 24.02
C ASN A 29 -44.06 3.26 22.99
N LEU A 30 -42.86 2.70 23.09
CA LEU A 30 -41.84 2.89 22.07
C LEU A 30 -41.80 1.66 21.16
N LYS A 31 -42.28 1.85 19.93
CA LYS A 31 -42.00 1.00 18.81
C LYS A 31 -40.49 0.99 18.61
N SER A 32 -39.89 -0.19 18.68
CA SER A 32 -38.51 -0.46 18.29
C SER A 32 -38.35 -0.18 16.80
N THR A 33 -37.70 0.91 16.46
CA THR A 33 -37.08 1.10 15.15
C THR A 33 -35.72 0.43 15.21
N GLU A 34 -35.60 -0.70 14.55
CA GLU A 34 -34.32 -1.31 14.24
C GLU A 34 -33.59 -0.35 13.31
N THR A 35 -32.57 0.29 13.84
CA THR A 35 -31.59 1.02 13.03
C THR A 35 -30.67 -0.03 12.43
N GLU A 36 -30.81 -0.27 11.14
CA GLU A 36 -29.81 -0.99 10.37
C GLU A 36 -28.48 -0.21 10.49
N GLU A 37 -27.56 -0.72 11.31
CA GLU A 37 -26.15 -0.36 11.21
C GLU A 37 -25.66 -0.83 9.84
N SER A 38 -25.58 0.08 8.88
CA SER A 38 -24.78 -0.12 7.69
C SER A 38 -23.33 -0.22 8.18
N GLY A 39 -22.85 -1.45 8.34
CA GLY A 39 -21.46 -1.74 8.63
C GLY A 39 -20.60 -1.17 7.52
N MET A 40 -20.06 0.00 7.74
CA MET A 40 -18.93 0.52 7.00
C MET A 40 -17.78 -0.45 7.28
N LYS A 41 -17.50 -1.36 6.33
CA LYS A 41 -16.26 -2.13 6.34
C LYS A 41 -15.13 -1.11 6.40
N THR A 42 -14.52 -0.95 7.55
CA THR A 42 -13.19 -0.38 7.64
C THR A 42 -12.29 -1.34 6.86
N GLU A 43 -11.84 -0.96 5.68
CA GLU A 43 -10.77 -1.65 4.99
C GLU A 43 -9.59 -1.69 5.95
N THR A 44 -9.30 -2.86 6.47
CA THR A 44 -8.11 -3.09 7.30
C THR A 44 -6.92 -3.10 6.34
N THR A 45 -6.21 -1.98 6.24
CA THR A 45 -4.98 -1.84 5.43
C THR A 45 -3.78 -2.58 6.02
N GLU A 46 -4.01 -3.45 7.01
CA GLU A 46 -2.94 -4.14 7.74
C GLU A 46 -2.19 -5.16 6.88
N ASN A 47 -2.87 -5.80 5.92
CA ASN A 47 -2.30 -6.85 5.08
C ASN A 47 -2.23 -6.44 3.61
N VAL A 48 -1.74 -5.23 3.37
CA VAL A 48 -1.55 -4.67 2.04
C VAL A 48 -0.10 -4.23 1.87
N ILE A 49 0.50 -4.59 0.73
CA ILE A 49 1.83 -4.13 0.31
C ILE A 49 1.77 -3.62 -1.13
N TYR A 50 2.63 -2.68 -1.48
CA TYR A 50 2.70 -2.08 -2.81
C TYR A 50 4.05 -2.38 -3.43
N LEU A 51 4.04 -3.03 -4.60
CA LEU A 51 5.22 -3.59 -5.25
C LEU A 51 5.41 -3.00 -6.66
N ALA A 52 6.41 -2.16 -6.81
CA ALA A 52 6.85 -1.65 -8.10
C ALA A 52 8.01 -2.52 -8.63
N GLY A 53 7.78 -3.25 -9.72
CA GLY A 53 8.72 -4.26 -10.22
C GLY A 53 8.92 -4.21 -11.74
N GLY A 54 8.95 -3.05 -12.35
CA GLY A 54 8.91 -2.89 -13.81
C GLY A 54 7.47 -2.80 -14.32
N CYS A 55 7.19 -3.37 -15.50
CA CYS A 55 5.82 -3.40 -16.01
C CYS A 55 4.88 -4.13 -15.03
N PHE A 56 3.81 -3.46 -14.61
CA PHE A 56 2.88 -3.97 -13.61
C PHE A 56 2.10 -5.23 -14.05
N TRP A 57 1.90 -5.47 -15.36
CA TRP A 57 1.20 -6.68 -15.82
C TRP A 57 1.85 -7.98 -15.34
N GLY A 58 3.20 -8.06 -15.42
CA GLY A 58 3.94 -9.23 -14.95
C GLY A 58 3.91 -9.37 -13.44
N MET A 59 4.02 -8.26 -12.71
CA MET A 59 3.98 -8.25 -11.25
C MET A 59 2.58 -8.60 -10.73
N GLU A 60 1.52 -8.07 -11.33
CA GLU A 60 0.13 -8.40 -11.01
C GLU A 60 -0.12 -9.90 -11.17
N GLN A 61 0.20 -10.47 -12.33
CA GLN A 61 0.01 -11.89 -12.56
C GLN A 61 0.85 -12.77 -11.62
N LEU A 62 2.08 -12.38 -11.32
CA LEU A 62 2.90 -13.08 -10.34
C LEU A 62 2.19 -13.12 -8.98
N MET A 63 1.76 -11.97 -8.48
CA MET A 63 1.12 -11.90 -7.16
C MET A 63 -0.20 -12.65 -7.12
N GLN A 64 -1.05 -12.54 -8.15
CA GLN A 64 -2.30 -13.29 -8.29
C GLN A 64 -2.07 -14.81 -8.31
N SER A 65 -0.91 -15.28 -8.76
CA SER A 65 -0.59 -16.70 -8.81
C SER A 65 -0.21 -17.31 -7.45
N ILE A 66 0.06 -16.50 -6.44
CA ILE A 66 0.53 -16.94 -5.12
C ILE A 66 -0.68 -17.29 -4.24
N PRO A 67 -0.79 -18.54 -3.72
CA PRO A 67 -1.84 -18.88 -2.77
C PRO A 67 -1.79 -17.98 -1.54
N GLY A 68 -2.96 -17.50 -1.09
CA GLY A 68 -3.08 -16.56 0.02
C GLY A 68 -3.06 -15.07 -0.39
N VAL A 69 -2.76 -14.73 -1.64
CA VAL A 69 -3.06 -13.41 -2.20
C VAL A 69 -4.57 -13.34 -2.45
N ILE A 70 -5.21 -12.31 -1.88
CA ILE A 70 -6.65 -12.08 -1.98
C ILE A 70 -6.96 -11.27 -3.24
N ASP A 71 -6.14 -10.23 -3.47
CA ASP A 71 -6.30 -9.31 -4.59
C ASP A 71 -4.95 -8.71 -4.99
N ALA A 72 -4.78 -8.44 -6.28
CA ALA A 72 -3.64 -7.71 -6.82
C ALA A 72 -4.12 -6.77 -7.91
N GLU A 73 -3.92 -5.46 -7.72
CA GLU A 73 -4.44 -4.38 -8.54
C GLU A 73 -3.29 -3.55 -9.11
N SER A 74 -3.22 -3.43 -10.42
CA SER A 74 -2.26 -2.56 -11.11
C SER A 74 -2.59 -1.09 -10.94
N GLY A 75 -1.57 -0.25 -10.73
CA GLY A 75 -1.75 1.19 -10.51
C GLY A 75 -0.46 1.99 -10.57
N TYR A 76 -0.55 3.23 -10.13
CA TYR A 76 0.53 4.21 -10.13
C TYR A 76 0.76 4.71 -8.70
N ALA A 77 1.99 4.55 -8.18
CA ALA A 77 2.32 4.94 -6.81
C ALA A 77 3.37 6.04 -6.74
N ASN A 78 3.30 6.80 -5.64
CA ASN A 78 4.31 7.77 -5.20
C ASN A 78 4.61 8.89 -6.20
N GLY A 79 3.63 9.26 -7.02
CA GLY A 79 3.72 10.39 -7.93
C GLY A 79 3.46 11.74 -7.26
N THR A 80 3.64 12.80 -8.02
CA THR A 80 3.59 14.17 -7.51
C THR A 80 2.23 14.83 -7.61
N CYS A 81 1.38 14.42 -8.56
CA CYS A 81 0.11 15.06 -8.87
C CYS A 81 -0.92 14.00 -9.30
N GLU A 82 -2.09 13.97 -8.69
CA GLU A 82 -3.13 12.99 -9.00
C GLU A 82 -3.59 13.07 -10.46
N GLU A 83 -3.67 14.26 -11.02
CA GLU A 83 -4.10 14.49 -12.39
C GLU A 83 -3.16 13.87 -13.44
N ASP A 84 -1.92 13.54 -13.03
CA ASP A 84 -0.93 12.87 -13.87
C ASP A 84 -0.95 11.34 -13.75
N ALA A 85 -1.86 10.78 -12.93
CA ALA A 85 -2.00 9.34 -12.71
C ALA A 85 -2.79 8.66 -13.84
N ASP A 86 -2.35 8.83 -15.07
CA ASP A 86 -2.85 8.14 -16.25
C ASP A 86 -1.69 7.57 -17.07
N TYR A 87 -1.92 6.45 -17.76
CA TYR A 87 -0.89 5.73 -18.49
C TYR A 87 -0.09 6.59 -19.46
N ARG A 88 -0.80 7.45 -20.23
CA ARG A 88 -0.14 8.26 -21.27
C ARG A 88 0.78 9.31 -20.66
N THR A 89 0.42 9.86 -19.52
CA THR A 89 1.21 10.88 -18.83
C THR A 89 2.36 10.24 -18.08
N VAL A 90 2.12 9.15 -17.36
CA VAL A 90 3.17 8.39 -16.66
C VAL A 90 4.26 7.89 -17.62
N CYS A 91 3.88 7.36 -18.78
CA CYS A 91 4.84 6.89 -19.80
C CYS A 91 5.71 8.00 -20.43
N LYS A 92 5.31 9.28 -20.34
CA LYS A 92 6.17 10.40 -20.78
C LYS A 92 7.31 10.67 -19.80
N GLY A 93 7.21 10.14 -18.59
CA GLY A 93 8.16 10.40 -17.51
C GLY A 93 7.97 11.76 -16.83
N GLY A 94 8.67 11.96 -15.72
CA GLY A 94 8.65 13.22 -14.97
C GLY A 94 7.52 13.39 -13.95
N THR A 95 6.54 12.47 -13.90
CA THR A 95 5.42 12.50 -12.97
C THR A 95 5.80 12.02 -11.56
N GLY A 96 6.92 11.32 -11.43
CA GLY A 96 7.30 10.64 -10.18
C GLY A 96 6.59 9.30 -9.95
N PHE A 97 5.54 8.98 -10.69
CA PHE A 97 4.83 7.72 -10.56
C PHE A 97 5.67 6.50 -10.97
N ARG A 98 5.43 5.41 -10.21
CA ARG A 98 5.93 4.06 -10.52
C ARG A 98 4.75 3.18 -10.89
N GLU A 99 4.89 2.36 -11.94
CA GLU A 99 3.99 1.25 -12.17
C GLU A 99 4.10 0.29 -10.99
N THR A 100 3.00 0.09 -10.29
CA THR A 100 2.97 -0.55 -8.97
C THR A 100 1.76 -1.46 -8.89
N VAL A 101 1.90 -2.58 -8.21
CA VAL A 101 0.79 -3.47 -7.88
C VAL A 101 0.49 -3.35 -6.39
N ARG A 102 -0.77 -3.03 -6.06
CA ARG A 102 -1.34 -3.16 -4.73
C ARG A 102 -1.64 -4.63 -4.49
N VAL A 103 -1.10 -5.22 -3.44
CA VAL A 103 -1.28 -6.63 -3.11
C VAL A 103 -1.94 -6.74 -1.75
N GLU A 104 -3.13 -7.31 -1.72
CA GLU A 104 -3.85 -7.68 -0.50
C GLU A 104 -3.70 -9.19 -0.27
N TYR A 105 -3.34 -9.59 0.95
CA TYR A 105 -3.04 -11.00 1.23
C TYR A 105 -3.60 -11.45 2.58
N ASN A 106 -3.85 -12.76 2.68
CA ASN A 106 -4.23 -13.43 3.93
C ASN A 106 -2.96 -13.87 4.68
N PRO A 107 -2.62 -13.24 5.82
CA PRO A 107 -1.40 -13.57 6.57
C PRO A 107 -1.41 -14.98 7.18
N ASP A 108 -2.57 -15.62 7.29
CA ASP A 108 -2.69 -17.00 7.75
C ASP A 108 -2.31 -18.04 6.65
N GLU A 109 -2.27 -17.60 5.38
CA GLU A 109 -1.97 -18.45 4.22
C GLU A 109 -0.60 -18.11 3.61
N VAL A 110 -0.28 -16.82 3.49
CA VAL A 110 1.01 -16.36 2.94
C VAL A 110 1.57 -15.22 3.77
N SER A 111 2.85 -15.29 4.11
CA SER A 111 3.53 -14.23 4.86
C SER A 111 4.03 -13.12 3.94
N LEU A 112 4.17 -11.90 4.48
CA LEU A 112 4.82 -10.79 3.77
C LEU A 112 6.27 -11.15 3.36
N ASP A 113 6.98 -11.93 4.17
CA ASP A 113 8.32 -12.46 3.84
C ASP A 113 8.30 -13.26 2.54
N ALA A 114 7.31 -14.14 2.36
CA ALA A 114 7.18 -14.96 1.15
C ALA A 114 6.87 -14.12 -0.09
N LEU A 115 5.98 -13.13 0.02
CA LEU A 115 5.67 -12.19 -1.06
C LEU A 115 6.90 -11.37 -1.46
N LEU A 116 7.66 -10.87 -0.49
CA LEU A 116 8.89 -10.14 -0.76
C LEU A 116 9.98 -11.04 -1.35
N LEU A 117 10.05 -12.32 -0.95
CA LEU A 117 10.96 -13.27 -1.57
C LEU A 117 10.63 -13.47 -3.06
N ALA A 118 9.35 -13.64 -3.41
CA ALA A 118 8.91 -13.75 -4.79
C ALA A 118 9.25 -12.47 -5.59
N TYR A 119 8.96 -11.30 -5.01
CA TYR A 119 9.27 -10.00 -5.60
C TYR A 119 10.76 -9.86 -5.91
N PHE A 120 11.64 -10.04 -4.90
CA PHE A 120 13.09 -9.89 -5.09
C PHE A 120 13.71 -10.97 -5.99
N TYR A 121 13.06 -12.11 -6.15
CA TYR A 121 13.51 -13.16 -7.05
C TYR A 121 13.36 -12.77 -8.52
N VAL A 122 12.29 -12.07 -8.87
CA VAL A 122 11.95 -11.76 -10.27
C VAL A 122 12.47 -10.41 -10.76
N ILE A 123 12.89 -9.52 -9.86
CA ILE A 123 13.45 -8.23 -10.24
C ILE A 123 14.99 -8.26 -10.27
N ASP A 124 15.57 -7.33 -11.04
CA ASP A 124 16.99 -6.98 -10.90
C ASP A 124 17.11 -5.73 -10.00
N PRO A 125 17.56 -5.87 -8.74
CA PRO A 125 17.69 -4.74 -7.82
C PRO A 125 18.89 -3.83 -8.15
N THR A 126 19.71 -4.18 -9.14
CA THR A 126 20.96 -3.49 -9.46
C THR A 126 20.85 -2.49 -10.60
N VAL A 127 19.68 -2.38 -11.22
CA VAL A 127 19.38 -1.46 -12.32
C VAL A 127 18.46 -0.32 -11.87
N GLU A 128 18.67 0.85 -12.41
CA GLU A 128 17.91 2.06 -12.09
C GLU A 128 16.99 2.41 -13.24
N ASN A 129 15.74 2.77 -12.93
CA ASN A 129 14.71 3.17 -13.90
C ASN A 129 14.51 2.16 -15.04
N ARG A 130 14.58 0.87 -14.72
CA ARG A 130 14.51 -0.19 -15.73
C ARG A 130 14.21 -1.55 -15.10
N GLN A 131 13.48 -2.41 -15.85
CA GLN A 131 13.46 -3.86 -15.66
C GLN A 131 13.39 -4.56 -17.01
N GLY A 132 14.31 -5.49 -17.26
CA GLY A 132 14.40 -6.18 -18.55
C GLY A 132 14.55 -5.19 -19.73
N ASN A 133 13.56 -5.20 -20.62
CA ASN A 133 13.51 -4.30 -21.79
C ASN A 133 12.73 -3.00 -21.52
N ASP A 134 12.02 -2.92 -20.38
CA ASP A 134 11.24 -1.76 -19.99
C ASP A 134 12.17 -0.68 -19.40
N ILE A 135 12.30 0.45 -20.09
CA ILE A 135 13.18 1.56 -19.73
C ILE A 135 12.35 2.81 -19.51
N GLY A 136 12.43 3.39 -18.32
CA GLY A 136 11.71 4.60 -17.94
C GLY A 136 11.60 4.72 -16.43
N THR A 137 11.37 5.93 -15.93
CA THR A 137 11.24 6.20 -14.50
C THR A 137 10.06 5.47 -13.87
N GLN A 138 8.99 5.21 -14.63
CA GLN A 138 7.84 4.43 -14.19
C GLN A 138 8.17 2.96 -13.88
N TYR A 139 9.24 2.42 -14.44
CA TYR A 139 9.70 1.04 -14.22
C TYR A 139 10.75 0.92 -13.12
N GLN A 140 10.96 1.99 -12.34
CA GLN A 140 11.80 1.93 -11.16
C GLN A 140 11.21 0.96 -10.14
N THR A 141 12.06 0.08 -9.59
CA THR A 141 11.66 -0.89 -8.58
C THR A 141 11.46 -0.24 -7.21
N GLY A 142 10.46 -0.72 -6.46
CA GLY A 142 10.17 -0.20 -5.12
C GLY A 142 9.25 -1.10 -4.32
N VAL A 143 9.35 -1.01 -3.00
CA VAL A 143 8.44 -1.62 -2.04
C VAL A 143 7.92 -0.54 -1.10
N TYR A 144 6.60 -0.33 -1.10
CA TYR A 144 5.98 0.72 -0.32
C TYR A 144 4.99 0.12 0.68
N TYR A 145 5.10 0.55 1.93
CA TYR A 145 4.32 0.04 3.06
C TYR A 145 3.39 1.11 3.65
N THR A 146 2.34 0.64 4.34
CA THR A 146 1.32 1.50 4.98
C THR A 146 1.25 1.32 6.49
N SER A 147 1.97 0.33 7.06
CA SER A 147 1.97 0.05 8.50
C SER A 147 3.39 -0.14 9.06
N ASP A 148 3.56 0.07 10.37
CA ASP A 148 4.84 -0.15 11.04
C ASP A 148 5.25 -1.63 11.04
N ALA A 149 4.30 -2.56 11.11
CA ALA A 149 4.59 -3.99 11.04
C ALA A 149 5.12 -4.39 9.66
N ALA A 150 4.50 -3.89 8.58
CA ALA A 150 5.01 -4.10 7.22
C ALA A 150 6.38 -3.44 7.02
N LYS A 151 6.58 -2.22 7.55
CA LYS A 151 7.86 -1.52 7.51
C LYS A 151 8.99 -2.36 8.07
N GLU A 152 8.83 -2.92 9.28
CA GLU A 152 9.87 -3.73 9.92
C GLU A 152 10.28 -4.92 9.04
N THR A 153 9.30 -5.62 8.47
CA THR A 153 9.55 -6.76 7.58
C THR A 153 10.24 -6.33 6.28
N VAL A 154 9.74 -5.27 5.64
CA VAL A 154 10.30 -4.74 4.38
C VAL A 154 11.73 -4.28 4.57
N GLU A 155 12.01 -3.47 5.60
CA GLU A 155 13.37 -2.97 5.86
C GLU A 155 14.35 -4.11 6.17
N ARG A 156 13.92 -5.14 6.92
CA ARG A 156 14.72 -6.33 7.21
C ARG A 156 15.08 -7.11 5.96
N ILE A 157 14.10 -7.42 5.10
CA ILE A 157 14.32 -8.16 3.85
C ILE A 157 15.17 -7.33 2.88
N ALA A 158 14.85 -6.05 2.71
CA ALA A 158 15.63 -5.15 1.87
C ALA A 158 17.11 -5.04 2.31
N ALA A 159 17.38 -5.04 3.60
CA ALA A 159 18.75 -5.04 4.12
C ALA A 159 19.52 -6.31 3.74
N ILE A 160 18.85 -7.48 3.76
CA ILE A 160 19.44 -8.75 3.32
C ILE A 160 19.75 -8.69 1.81
N GLU A 161 18.80 -8.25 0.99
CA GLU A 161 18.98 -8.18 -0.47
C GLU A 161 20.06 -7.16 -0.86
N LYS A 162 20.08 -6.02 -0.19
CA LYS A 162 21.15 -5.02 -0.36
C LYS A 162 22.54 -5.57 -0.04
N GLY A 163 22.64 -6.47 0.94
CA GLY A 163 23.91 -7.14 1.29
C GLY A 163 24.39 -8.13 0.23
N ARG A 164 23.53 -8.60 -0.66
CA ARG A 164 23.85 -9.55 -1.74
C ARG A 164 24.43 -8.89 -3.01
N SER A 165 24.25 -7.58 -3.16
CA SER A 165 24.63 -6.85 -4.37
C SER A 165 25.48 -5.63 -4.08
N LYS A 166 26.40 -5.30 -5.03
CA LYS A 166 27.21 -4.08 -4.93
C LYS A 166 26.42 -2.79 -5.21
N LYS A 167 25.29 -2.91 -5.88
CA LYS A 167 24.36 -1.83 -6.21
C LYS A 167 22.96 -2.26 -5.77
N PHE A 168 22.20 -1.33 -5.28
CA PHE A 168 20.81 -1.57 -4.88
C PHE A 168 20.03 -0.29 -5.12
N PHE A 169 19.13 -0.32 -6.10
CA PHE A 169 18.33 0.83 -6.52
C PHE A 169 16.86 0.70 -6.15
N VAL A 170 16.45 -0.39 -5.46
CA VAL A 170 15.07 -0.56 -5.04
C VAL A 170 14.69 0.53 -4.04
N GLU A 171 13.64 1.27 -4.32
CA GLU A 171 13.07 2.25 -3.42
C GLU A 171 12.37 1.53 -2.24
N ILE A 172 12.68 1.91 -1.02
CA ILE A 172 12.07 1.36 0.19
C ILE A 172 11.51 2.51 1.00
N GLY A 173 10.20 2.54 1.21
CA GLY A 173 9.59 3.66 1.93
C GLY A 173 8.08 3.51 2.17
N PRO A 174 7.49 4.50 2.84
CA PRO A 174 6.03 4.56 2.98
C PRO A 174 5.36 4.80 1.63
N LEU A 175 4.15 4.28 1.50
CA LEU A 175 3.25 4.69 0.43
C LEU A 175 2.83 6.15 0.67
N ILE A 176 2.96 6.99 -0.35
CA ILE A 176 2.50 8.40 -0.32
C ILE A 176 1.11 8.49 -0.94
N ASN A 177 0.94 7.89 -2.11
CA ASN A 177 -0.34 7.80 -2.81
C ASN A 177 -0.33 6.57 -3.73
N PHE A 178 -1.54 6.14 -4.10
CA PHE A 178 -1.75 5.08 -5.10
C PHE A 178 -3.06 5.38 -5.83
N PHE A 179 -3.02 5.28 -7.15
CA PHE A 179 -4.16 5.43 -8.03
C PHE A 179 -4.26 4.18 -8.90
N PRO A 180 -5.40 3.46 -8.89
CA PRO A 180 -5.63 2.34 -9.78
C PRO A 180 -5.39 2.72 -11.24
N ALA A 181 -4.74 1.85 -11.99
CA ALA A 181 -4.60 2.02 -13.43
C ALA A 181 -5.94 1.77 -14.11
N GLU A 182 -6.03 2.19 -15.36
CA GLU A 182 -7.22 2.04 -16.18
C GLU A 182 -7.62 0.56 -16.31
N GLU A 183 -8.91 0.29 -16.39
CA GLU A 183 -9.50 -1.06 -16.41
C GLU A 183 -8.87 -2.02 -17.45
N TYR A 184 -8.41 -1.48 -18.59
CA TYR A 184 -7.77 -2.31 -19.62
C TYR A 184 -6.36 -2.82 -19.22
N HIS A 185 -5.79 -2.31 -18.13
CA HIS A 185 -4.55 -2.81 -17.56
C HIS A 185 -4.76 -3.90 -16.51
N GLN A 186 -5.92 -3.94 -15.85
CA GLN A 186 -6.22 -4.93 -14.84
C GLN A 186 -6.34 -6.33 -15.46
N ASP A 187 -5.75 -7.35 -14.82
CA ASP A 187 -5.74 -8.75 -15.27
C ASP A 187 -5.24 -8.90 -16.72
N TYR A 188 -4.33 -8.02 -17.15
CA TYR A 188 -3.97 -7.93 -18.55
C TYR A 188 -3.45 -9.26 -19.11
N LEU A 189 -2.59 -9.97 -18.39
CA LEU A 189 -2.01 -11.23 -18.86
C LEU A 189 -2.97 -12.41 -18.70
N GLU A 190 -3.97 -12.35 -17.83
CA GLU A 190 -5.07 -13.31 -17.79
C GLU A 190 -5.95 -13.16 -19.05
N LYS A 191 -6.32 -11.91 -19.36
CA LYS A 191 -7.11 -11.54 -20.55
C LYS A 191 -6.32 -11.75 -21.86
N ASN A 192 -4.98 -11.68 -21.82
CA ASN A 192 -4.06 -11.78 -22.96
C ASN A 192 -2.88 -12.71 -22.66
N PRO A 193 -3.06 -14.05 -22.68
CA PRO A 193 -2.04 -15.03 -22.26
C PRO A 193 -0.73 -15.00 -23.05
N ASP A 194 -0.75 -14.45 -24.27
CA ASP A 194 0.41 -14.26 -25.15
C ASP A 194 0.95 -12.82 -25.09
N GLY A 195 0.44 -12.00 -24.17
CA GLY A 195 0.86 -10.61 -23.96
C GLY A 195 2.32 -10.53 -23.52
N TYR A 196 2.90 -9.33 -23.69
CA TYR A 196 4.26 -9.06 -23.22
C TYR A 196 4.37 -9.19 -21.70
N CYS A 197 5.37 -9.94 -21.26
CA CYS A 197 5.74 -10.06 -19.86
C CYS A 197 7.26 -10.10 -19.73
N HIS A 198 7.83 -9.28 -18.84
CA HIS A 198 9.26 -9.30 -18.55
C HIS A 198 9.64 -10.41 -17.55
N ILE A 199 8.68 -10.97 -16.81
CA ILE A 199 8.88 -12.08 -15.89
C ILE A 199 8.62 -13.40 -16.63
N PRO A 200 9.60 -14.33 -16.67
CA PRO A 200 9.42 -15.62 -17.31
C PRO A 200 8.32 -16.46 -16.64
N LYS A 201 7.46 -17.10 -17.43
CA LYS A 201 6.40 -17.99 -16.90
C LYS A 201 6.92 -19.05 -15.93
N ALA A 202 8.10 -19.62 -16.20
CA ALA A 202 8.73 -20.60 -15.33
C ALA A 202 9.07 -20.05 -13.92
N GLU A 203 9.35 -18.77 -13.81
CA GLU A 203 9.60 -18.11 -12.51
C GLU A 203 8.29 -17.89 -11.75
N MET A 204 7.20 -17.51 -12.44
CA MET A 204 5.88 -17.40 -11.82
C MET A 204 5.40 -18.76 -11.28
N GLU A 205 5.63 -19.86 -12.03
CA GLU A 205 5.25 -21.20 -11.61
C GLU A 205 5.97 -21.69 -10.34
N LEU A 206 7.12 -21.13 -9.99
CA LEU A 206 7.82 -21.48 -8.74
C LEU A 206 7.01 -21.05 -7.53
N PHE A 207 6.35 -19.89 -7.61
CA PHE A 207 5.65 -19.26 -6.50
C PHE A 207 4.17 -19.66 -6.42
N SER A 208 3.59 -20.18 -7.48
CA SER A 208 2.21 -20.71 -7.47
C SER A 208 2.00 -21.94 -6.58
N LYS A 209 3.08 -22.44 -5.95
CA LYS A 209 3.10 -23.64 -5.09
C LYS A 209 3.56 -23.36 -3.66
N LEU A 210 3.65 -22.08 -3.30
CA LEU A 210 4.01 -21.64 -1.94
C LEU A 210 3.01 -22.11 -0.88
#